data_f4f75890b8fb77940d032632890c719f
#
_entry.id   f4f75890b8fb77940d032632890c719f
#
_cell.length_a   1.000
_cell.length_b   1.000
_cell.length_c   1.000
_cell.angle_alpha   90.00
_cell.angle_beta   90.00
_cell.angle_gamma   90.00
#
_symmetry.space_group_name_H-M   'P 1'
#
loop_
_entity.id
_entity.type
_entity.pdbx_description
1 polymer ?
#
loop_
_entity_poly.entity_id
_entity_poly.type
_entity_poly.pdbx_seq_one_letter_code
_entity_poly.pdbx_strand_id
1 'polypeptide(L)'
;MSVVLTRPGKAELILENPVMAAAGILGDGSGYRSMINLKKLGALVTNPVSYYPRKPAQGVRTVPLDSGVLVNTGLPNAGVSVTIKHMRNRWEALGIPVILHLIATSTDEVAKAMKIIDTVDVIAGVELGLPDDISAQDAADLTDAAVRRAEKPVIVRLPLYDAYEIATSVADAGAGALVVAAPPRGVAREPVSGQLVTGQIYSRTTHAMCLRLVTRLLQRVQNVPIIGAGGIHTQQDARDYIEAGTVAVQVDSVTWVLPR
;
A
#
# COMPACT_ATOMS: atom_id res chain seq x y z
N MET A 1 -4.22 19.10 10.18
CA MET A 1 -4.25 19.88 8.91
C MET A 1 -4.72 18.94 7.84
N SER A 2 -5.88 19.19 7.23
CA SER A 2 -6.42 18.33 6.18
C SER A 2 -5.53 18.34 4.95
N VAL A 3 -5.44 17.22 4.26
CA VAL A 3 -4.60 17.02 3.08
C VAL A 3 -5.44 16.42 1.95
N VAL A 4 -5.28 16.94 0.75
CA VAL A 4 -5.85 16.36 -0.48
C VAL A 4 -4.94 15.23 -0.91
N LEU A 5 -5.43 14.00 -0.79
CA LEU A 5 -4.61 12.80 -1.02
C LEU A 5 -4.48 12.44 -2.49
N THR A 6 -5.53 12.71 -3.27
CA THR A 6 -5.61 12.32 -4.69
C THR A 6 -5.79 13.52 -5.58
N ARG A 7 -5.59 13.37 -6.89
CA ARG A 7 -5.86 14.43 -7.88
C ARG A 7 -7.26 15.02 -7.65
N PRO A 8 -7.43 16.35 -7.79
CA PRO A 8 -8.74 16.97 -7.79
C PRO A 8 -9.62 16.38 -8.90
N GLY A 9 -10.89 16.14 -8.60
CA GLY A 9 -11.82 15.62 -9.58
C GLY A 9 -13.05 14.96 -8.96
N LYS A 10 -13.77 14.15 -9.75
CA LYS A 10 -15.01 13.47 -9.33
C LYS A 10 -14.79 12.54 -8.12
N ALA A 11 -13.60 11.98 -7.98
CA ALA A 11 -13.22 11.02 -6.94
C ALA A 11 -12.03 11.55 -6.10
N GLU A 12 -12.20 12.72 -5.49
CA GLU A 12 -11.20 13.30 -4.60
C GLU A 12 -11.29 12.67 -3.20
N LEU A 13 -10.12 12.35 -2.61
CA LEU A 13 -10.02 11.88 -1.23
C LEU A 13 -9.25 12.89 -0.37
N ILE A 14 -9.91 13.37 0.67
CA ILE A 14 -9.34 14.31 1.65
C ILE A 14 -9.19 13.60 2.99
N LEU A 15 -8.01 13.70 3.60
CA LEU A 15 -7.71 13.15 4.93
C LEU A 15 -7.58 14.27 5.96
N GLU A 16 -7.93 13.98 7.22
CA GLU A 16 -7.78 14.92 8.33
C GLU A 16 -6.32 15.12 8.75
N ASN A 17 -5.46 14.10 8.49
CA ASN A 17 -4.02 14.20 8.70
C ASN A 17 -3.24 13.34 7.68
N PRO A 18 -1.95 13.62 7.44
CA PRO A 18 -1.19 12.96 6.38
C PRO A 18 -0.62 11.59 6.75
N VAL A 19 -0.85 11.06 7.95
CA VAL A 19 -0.26 9.78 8.37
C VAL A 19 -1.27 8.66 8.22
N MET A 20 -0.93 7.65 7.44
CA MET A 20 -1.77 6.49 7.13
C MET A 20 -1.12 5.21 7.64
N ALA A 21 -1.92 4.22 8.02
CA ALA A 21 -1.42 2.85 8.20
C ALA A 21 -1.31 2.17 6.83
N ALA A 22 -0.14 1.63 6.51
CA ALA A 22 0.11 0.91 5.26
C ALA A 22 -0.64 -0.43 5.19
N ALA A 23 -0.75 -0.97 3.98
CA ALA A 23 -1.41 -2.25 3.73
C ALA A 23 -0.84 -3.40 4.58
N GLY A 24 -1.72 -4.16 5.22
CA GLY A 24 -1.35 -5.37 5.95
C GLY A 24 -0.80 -5.17 7.36
N ILE A 25 -0.66 -3.92 7.83
CA ILE A 25 0.01 -3.63 9.11
C ILE A 25 -0.94 -3.73 10.31
N LEU A 26 -2.13 -3.17 10.20
CA LEU A 26 -3.09 -3.13 11.30
C LEU A 26 -4.25 -4.13 11.14
N GLY A 27 -4.17 -5.03 10.18
CA GLY A 27 -5.22 -5.99 9.93
C GLY A 27 -6.57 -5.31 9.63
N ASP A 28 -7.56 -5.60 10.46
CA ASP A 28 -8.86 -4.92 10.45
C ASP A 28 -8.93 -3.71 11.41
N GLY A 29 -7.81 -3.34 12.01
CA GLY A 29 -7.71 -2.29 13.01
C GLY A 29 -8.22 -2.69 14.41
N SER A 30 -8.97 -3.77 14.56
CA SER A 30 -9.60 -4.13 15.85
C SER A 30 -8.59 -4.59 16.90
N GLY A 31 -7.57 -5.36 16.48
CA GLY A 31 -6.54 -5.89 17.37
C GLY A 31 -5.59 -4.86 17.97
N TYR A 32 -5.53 -3.67 17.40
CA TYR A 32 -4.58 -2.63 17.80
C TYR A 32 -5.23 -1.45 18.55
N ARG A 33 -6.56 -1.47 18.75
CA ARG A 33 -7.30 -0.36 19.39
C ARG A 33 -6.83 -0.02 20.81
N SER A 34 -6.29 -0.99 21.54
CA SER A 34 -5.71 -0.78 22.87
C SER A 34 -4.29 -0.23 22.85
N MET A 35 -3.58 -0.35 21.71
CA MET A 35 -2.17 0.00 21.56
C MET A 35 -1.98 1.31 20.77
N ILE A 36 -2.85 1.56 19.81
CA ILE A 36 -2.74 2.70 18.90
C ILE A 36 -4.09 3.45 18.88
N ASN A 37 -4.02 4.77 19.05
CA ASN A 37 -5.19 5.61 18.83
C ASN A 37 -5.43 5.76 17.31
N LEU A 38 -6.26 4.89 16.75
CA LEU A 38 -6.56 4.86 15.32
C LEU A 38 -7.12 6.20 14.80
N LYS A 39 -7.82 6.98 15.63
CA LYS A 39 -8.34 8.32 15.28
C LYS A 39 -7.23 9.34 14.98
N LYS A 40 -5.98 9.04 15.32
CA LYS A 40 -4.82 9.85 14.93
C LYS A 40 -4.28 9.51 13.54
N LEU A 41 -4.82 8.49 12.88
CA LEU A 41 -4.49 8.15 11.50
C LEU A 41 -5.44 8.90 10.54
N GLY A 42 -4.91 9.35 9.43
CA GLY A 42 -5.70 9.93 8.34
C GLY A 42 -6.52 8.88 7.60
N ALA A 43 -5.97 7.67 7.46
CA ALA A 43 -6.65 6.53 6.86
C ALA A 43 -6.01 5.20 7.31
N LEU A 44 -6.78 4.11 7.13
CA LEU A 44 -6.30 2.74 7.23
C LEU A 44 -6.32 2.12 5.83
N VAL A 45 -5.17 1.57 5.39
CA VAL A 45 -5.11 0.70 4.22
C VAL A 45 -5.29 -0.75 4.69
N THR A 46 -6.24 -1.48 4.09
CA THR A 46 -6.61 -2.83 4.53
C THR A 46 -5.51 -3.86 4.28
N ASN A 47 -5.69 -5.06 4.82
CA ASN A 47 -4.91 -6.21 4.35
C ASN A 47 -5.10 -6.39 2.84
N PRO A 48 -4.06 -6.87 2.13
CA PRO A 48 -4.14 -7.14 0.70
C PRO A 48 -5.26 -8.12 0.36
N VAL A 49 -6.08 -7.77 -0.63
CA VAL A 49 -7.21 -8.56 -1.11
C VAL A 49 -7.10 -8.74 -2.62
N SER A 50 -7.40 -9.93 -3.13
CA SER A 50 -7.48 -10.23 -4.57
C SER A 50 -8.92 -10.56 -4.98
N TYR A 51 -9.20 -10.58 -6.28
CA TYR A 51 -10.53 -10.97 -6.77
C TYR A 51 -10.90 -12.37 -6.30
N TYR A 52 -10.03 -13.35 -6.54
CA TYR A 52 -10.16 -14.71 -6.02
C TYR A 52 -9.41 -14.90 -4.69
N PRO A 53 -9.80 -15.89 -3.87
CA PRO A 53 -9.10 -16.19 -2.63
C PRO A 53 -7.66 -16.67 -2.88
N ARG A 54 -6.76 -16.32 -1.97
CA ARG A 54 -5.34 -16.75 -1.97
C ARG A 54 -5.02 -17.56 -0.74
N LYS A 55 -4.27 -18.65 -0.94
CA LYS A 55 -3.74 -19.45 0.17
C LYS A 55 -2.46 -18.83 0.72
N PRO A 56 -2.16 -19.05 2.02
CA PRO A 56 -0.89 -18.61 2.58
C PRO A 56 0.30 -19.33 1.93
N ALA A 57 1.46 -18.68 1.91
CA ALA A 57 2.71 -19.29 1.52
C ALA A 57 3.01 -20.53 2.38
N GLN A 58 3.59 -21.55 1.77
CA GLN A 58 4.06 -22.73 2.47
C GLN A 58 5.45 -22.51 3.05
N GLY A 59 5.79 -23.26 4.10
CA GLY A 59 7.10 -23.20 4.74
C GLY A 59 7.32 -21.96 5.61
N VAL A 60 8.56 -21.49 5.65
CA VAL A 60 8.98 -20.35 6.49
C VAL A 60 8.41 -19.05 5.92
N ARG A 61 7.73 -18.28 6.77
CA ARG A 61 7.06 -17.03 6.38
C ARG A 61 7.75 -15.77 6.87
N THR A 62 8.64 -15.91 7.84
CA THR A 62 9.39 -14.78 8.41
C THR A 62 10.83 -15.19 8.63
N VAL A 63 11.77 -14.35 8.18
CA VAL A 63 13.20 -14.52 8.41
C VAL A 63 13.72 -13.25 9.09
N PRO A 64 14.29 -13.35 10.30
CA PRO A 64 14.91 -12.19 10.94
C PRO A 64 16.13 -11.73 10.13
N LEU A 65 16.30 -10.42 10.03
CA LEU A 65 17.47 -9.76 9.45
C LEU A 65 18.09 -8.85 10.51
N ASP A 66 19.37 -8.51 10.36
CA ASP A 66 20.07 -7.63 11.33
C ASP A 66 19.37 -6.28 11.54
N SER A 67 18.77 -5.74 10.49
CA SER A 67 18.10 -4.43 10.50
C SER A 67 16.59 -4.48 10.25
N GLY A 68 15.96 -5.66 10.34
CA GLY A 68 14.54 -5.79 10.04
C GLY A 68 14.06 -7.22 9.94
N VAL A 69 13.09 -7.46 9.05
CA VAL A 69 12.50 -8.79 8.82
C VAL A 69 12.15 -8.98 7.36
N LEU A 70 12.41 -10.18 6.85
CA LEU A 70 11.88 -10.62 5.56
C LEU A 70 10.58 -11.39 5.80
N VAL A 71 9.50 -11.02 5.09
CA VAL A 71 8.16 -11.58 5.27
C VAL A 71 7.64 -12.16 3.95
N ASN A 72 7.23 -13.42 3.99
CA ASN A 72 6.60 -14.15 2.88
C ASN A 72 5.29 -14.78 3.33
N THR A 73 4.22 -14.02 3.36
CA THR A 73 2.90 -14.55 3.75
C THR A 73 2.16 -15.22 2.60
N GLY A 74 2.50 -14.92 1.33
CA GLY A 74 1.72 -15.27 0.15
C GLY A 74 0.46 -14.42 -0.01
N LEU A 75 0.29 -13.39 0.82
CA LEU A 75 -0.87 -12.48 0.86
C LEU A 75 -2.21 -13.24 0.95
N PRO A 76 -2.41 -14.11 1.95
CA PRO A 76 -3.62 -14.93 2.06
C PRO A 76 -4.85 -14.04 2.30
N ASN A 77 -5.92 -14.33 1.57
CA ASN A 77 -7.18 -13.62 1.72
C ASN A 77 -8.34 -14.46 1.16
N ALA A 78 -9.57 -14.13 1.56
CA ALA A 78 -10.77 -14.85 1.17
C ALA A 78 -11.38 -14.42 -0.17
N GLY A 79 -10.70 -13.54 -0.91
CA GLY A 79 -11.24 -12.86 -2.10
C GLY A 79 -12.10 -11.65 -1.73
N VAL A 80 -12.25 -10.72 -2.67
CA VAL A 80 -12.85 -9.39 -2.43
C VAL A 80 -14.27 -9.48 -1.85
N SER A 81 -15.15 -10.28 -2.43
CA SER A 81 -16.57 -10.37 -1.99
C SER A 81 -16.69 -10.87 -0.56
N VAL A 82 -15.97 -11.94 -0.21
CA VAL A 82 -16.02 -12.54 1.13
C VAL A 82 -15.36 -11.64 2.16
N THR A 83 -14.24 -11.02 1.80
CA THR A 83 -13.53 -10.08 2.68
C THR A 83 -14.43 -8.89 3.02
N ILE A 84 -15.05 -8.24 2.04
CA ILE A 84 -15.97 -7.12 2.26
C ILE A 84 -17.13 -7.54 3.16
N LYS A 85 -17.76 -8.68 2.86
CA LYS A 85 -18.89 -9.19 3.66
C LYS A 85 -18.53 -9.34 5.15
N HIS A 86 -17.34 -9.84 5.45
CA HIS A 86 -16.91 -10.08 6.83
C HIS A 86 -16.36 -8.84 7.53
N MET A 87 -15.79 -7.90 6.78
CA MET A 87 -15.05 -6.78 7.36
C MET A 87 -15.81 -5.46 7.38
N ARG A 88 -16.87 -5.31 6.58
CA ARG A 88 -17.62 -4.08 6.40
C ARG A 88 -17.98 -3.39 7.72
N ASN A 89 -18.64 -4.10 8.63
CA ASN A 89 -19.09 -3.52 9.91
C ASN A 89 -17.91 -3.13 10.82
N ARG A 90 -16.79 -3.84 10.73
CA ARG A 90 -15.57 -3.52 11.48
C ARG A 90 -14.91 -2.26 10.94
N TRP A 91 -14.83 -2.12 9.63
CA TRP A 91 -14.32 -0.92 8.97
C TRP A 91 -15.17 0.30 9.28
N GLU A 92 -16.50 0.16 9.22
CA GLU A 92 -17.46 1.23 9.58
C GLU A 92 -17.25 1.73 11.03
N ALA A 93 -16.95 0.81 11.95
CA ALA A 93 -16.70 1.12 13.35
C ALA A 93 -15.34 1.81 13.63
N LEU A 94 -14.43 1.94 12.64
CA LEU A 94 -13.13 2.61 12.82
C LEU A 94 -13.28 4.12 12.95
N GLY A 95 -14.24 4.72 12.24
CA GLY A 95 -14.47 6.16 12.23
C GLY A 95 -13.36 6.96 11.53
N ILE A 96 -12.58 6.31 10.68
CA ILE A 96 -11.57 6.91 9.80
C ILE A 96 -11.73 6.33 8.39
N PRO A 97 -11.29 7.05 7.33
CA PRO A 97 -11.30 6.54 5.97
C PRO A 97 -10.62 5.18 5.83
N VAL A 98 -11.26 4.26 5.12
CA VAL A 98 -10.73 2.93 4.81
C VAL A 98 -10.42 2.86 3.32
N ILE A 99 -9.18 2.53 2.98
CA ILE A 99 -8.69 2.32 1.63
C ILE A 99 -8.47 0.83 1.44
N LEU A 100 -9.17 0.21 0.48
CA LEU A 100 -9.00 -1.22 0.23
C LEU A 100 -7.76 -1.46 -0.63
N HIS A 101 -6.80 -2.26 -0.12
CA HIS A 101 -5.64 -2.67 -0.92
C HIS A 101 -6.02 -3.85 -1.82
N LEU A 102 -6.08 -3.58 -3.13
CA LEU A 102 -6.36 -4.57 -4.17
C LEU A 102 -5.05 -5.06 -4.79
N ILE A 103 -4.81 -6.37 -4.75
CA ILE A 103 -3.67 -6.99 -5.43
C ILE A 103 -3.98 -7.00 -6.93
N ALA A 104 -3.13 -6.36 -7.74
CA ALA A 104 -3.22 -6.41 -9.18
C ALA A 104 -2.77 -7.80 -9.68
N THR A 105 -3.69 -8.55 -10.30
CA THR A 105 -3.46 -9.89 -10.84
C THR A 105 -3.57 -9.90 -12.36
N SER A 106 -4.74 -9.55 -12.89
CA SER A 106 -4.99 -9.34 -14.31
C SER A 106 -5.98 -8.19 -14.50
N THR A 107 -6.01 -7.59 -15.67
CA THR A 107 -6.94 -6.49 -16.00
C THR A 107 -8.40 -6.90 -15.82
N ASP A 108 -8.76 -8.14 -16.19
CA ASP A 108 -10.12 -8.68 -16.03
C ASP A 108 -10.51 -8.82 -14.55
N GLU A 109 -9.63 -9.41 -13.72
CA GLU A 109 -9.87 -9.56 -12.29
C GLU A 109 -9.92 -8.22 -11.55
N VAL A 110 -9.03 -7.28 -11.89
CA VAL A 110 -9.04 -5.92 -11.36
C VAL A 110 -10.36 -5.23 -11.70
N ALA A 111 -10.79 -5.25 -12.96
CA ALA A 111 -12.05 -4.63 -13.39
C ALA A 111 -13.28 -5.27 -12.70
N LYS A 112 -13.29 -6.58 -12.49
CA LYS A 112 -14.34 -7.28 -11.75
C LYS A 112 -14.35 -6.94 -10.27
N ALA A 113 -13.17 -6.83 -9.64
CA ALA A 113 -13.03 -6.42 -8.25
C ALA A 113 -13.54 -4.98 -8.04
N MET A 114 -13.15 -4.05 -8.92
CA MET A 114 -13.59 -2.65 -8.85
C MET A 114 -15.10 -2.50 -8.87
N LYS A 115 -15.80 -3.27 -9.73
CA LYS A 115 -17.29 -3.27 -9.77
C LYS A 115 -17.92 -3.63 -8.43
N ILE A 116 -17.30 -4.54 -7.67
CA ILE A 116 -17.79 -4.94 -6.34
C ILE A 116 -17.46 -3.84 -5.33
N ILE A 117 -16.23 -3.32 -5.36
CA ILE A 117 -15.74 -2.34 -4.40
C ILE A 117 -16.52 -1.02 -4.49
N ASP A 118 -16.86 -0.57 -5.69
CA ASP A 118 -17.59 0.68 -5.92
C ASP A 118 -18.97 0.70 -5.28
N THR A 119 -19.59 -0.47 -5.07
CA THR A 119 -20.89 -0.57 -4.39
C THR A 119 -20.83 -0.49 -2.86
N VAL A 120 -19.64 -0.29 -2.27
CA VAL A 120 -19.42 -0.40 -0.82
C VAL A 120 -19.03 0.95 -0.23
N ASP A 121 -19.96 1.66 0.39
CA ASP A 121 -19.80 3.05 0.87
C ASP A 121 -18.70 3.22 1.90
N VAL A 122 -18.47 2.24 2.78
CA VAL A 122 -17.43 2.31 3.82
C VAL A 122 -16.01 2.36 3.26
N ILE A 123 -15.81 1.95 2.01
CA ILE A 123 -14.52 2.02 1.32
C ILE A 123 -14.41 3.40 0.68
N ALA A 124 -13.48 4.21 1.18
CA ALA A 124 -13.26 5.59 0.72
C ALA A 124 -12.39 5.67 -0.55
N GLY A 125 -11.59 4.63 -0.84
CA GLY A 125 -10.71 4.57 -2.00
C GLY A 125 -10.10 3.19 -2.17
N VAL A 126 -9.39 2.99 -3.28
CA VAL A 126 -8.69 1.73 -3.59
C VAL A 126 -7.21 2.01 -3.75
N GLU A 127 -6.37 1.20 -3.10
CA GLU A 127 -4.94 1.15 -3.37
C GLU A 127 -4.64 -0.09 -4.21
N LEU A 128 -4.30 0.10 -5.48
CA LEU A 128 -3.90 -0.95 -6.40
C LEU A 128 -2.42 -1.28 -6.19
N GLY A 129 -2.11 -2.46 -5.67
CA GLY A 129 -0.73 -2.93 -5.49
C GLY A 129 -0.22 -3.64 -6.73
N LEU A 130 0.72 -3.01 -7.45
CA LEU A 130 1.36 -3.60 -8.62
C LEU A 130 2.37 -4.67 -8.21
N PRO A 131 2.56 -5.75 -9.02
CA PRO A 131 3.58 -6.75 -8.78
C PRO A 131 4.99 -6.19 -9.08
N ASP A 132 6.02 -6.88 -8.57
CA ASP A 132 7.41 -6.62 -8.95
C ASP A 132 7.67 -7.11 -10.39
N ASP A 133 8.73 -6.61 -11.00
CA ASP A 133 9.18 -6.98 -12.36
C ASP A 133 8.12 -6.71 -13.44
N ILE A 134 7.32 -5.66 -13.25
CA ILE A 134 6.22 -5.29 -14.17
C ILE A 134 6.71 -4.33 -15.25
N SER A 135 6.28 -4.57 -16.49
CA SER A 135 6.53 -3.62 -17.58
C SER A 135 5.68 -2.34 -17.43
N ALA A 136 6.15 -1.24 -18.05
CA ALA A 136 5.39 0.02 -18.05
C ALA A 136 4.01 -0.11 -18.73
N GLN A 137 3.91 -0.94 -19.75
CA GLN A 137 2.64 -1.20 -20.44
C GLN A 137 1.67 -1.99 -19.55
N ASP A 138 2.12 -3.08 -18.92
CA ASP A 138 1.26 -3.88 -18.04
C ASP A 138 0.82 -3.07 -16.82
N ALA A 139 1.71 -2.22 -16.28
CA ALA A 139 1.38 -1.33 -15.18
C ALA A 139 0.31 -0.31 -15.56
N ALA A 140 0.39 0.27 -16.77
CA ALA A 140 -0.63 1.16 -17.32
C ALA A 140 -1.95 0.42 -17.54
N ASP A 141 -1.93 -0.76 -18.14
CA ASP A 141 -3.14 -1.54 -18.43
C ASP A 141 -3.89 -1.96 -17.15
N LEU A 142 -3.16 -2.38 -16.12
CA LEU A 142 -3.75 -2.71 -14.81
C LEU A 142 -4.33 -1.46 -14.12
N THR A 143 -3.64 -0.32 -14.25
CA THR A 143 -4.12 0.96 -13.71
C THR A 143 -5.39 1.42 -14.44
N ASP A 144 -5.39 1.40 -15.76
CA ASP A 144 -6.56 1.76 -16.58
C ASP A 144 -7.76 0.84 -16.27
N ALA A 145 -7.52 -0.46 -16.10
CA ALA A 145 -8.57 -1.40 -15.71
C ALA A 145 -9.20 -1.07 -14.35
N ALA A 146 -8.42 -0.52 -13.42
CA ALA A 146 -8.93 -0.07 -12.13
C ALA A 146 -9.66 1.27 -12.23
N VAL A 147 -9.17 2.21 -13.04
CA VAL A 147 -9.64 3.62 -13.08
C VAL A 147 -10.84 3.81 -14.00
N ARG A 148 -10.88 3.12 -15.15
CA ARG A 148 -11.80 3.42 -16.28
C ARG A 148 -13.28 3.57 -15.89
N ARG A 149 -13.75 2.86 -14.87
CA ARG A 149 -15.14 2.90 -14.40
C ARG A 149 -15.25 3.12 -12.90
N ALA A 150 -14.15 3.47 -12.24
CA ALA A 150 -14.15 3.66 -10.81
C ALA A 150 -14.96 4.90 -10.40
N GLU A 151 -15.85 4.73 -9.45
CA GLU A 151 -16.50 5.83 -8.73
C GLU A 151 -15.63 6.31 -7.55
N LYS A 152 -14.70 5.48 -7.09
CA LYS A 152 -13.78 5.77 -6.00
C LYS A 152 -12.39 6.14 -6.51
N PRO A 153 -11.62 6.96 -5.76
CA PRO A 153 -10.25 7.29 -6.14
C PRO A 153 -9.37 6.04 -6.13
N VAL A 154 -8.54 5.90 -7.15
CA VAL A 154 -7.57 4.81 -7.28
C VAL A 154 -6.17 5.35 -7.03
N ILE A 155 -5.54 4.87 -5.97
CA ILE A 155 -4.16 5.11 -5.61
C ILE A 155 -3.35 3.91 -6.12
N VAL A 156 -2.17 4.12 -6.70
CA VAL A 156 -1.36 3.00 -7.19
C VAL A 156 -0.08 2.88 -6.39
N ARG A 157 0.13 1.70 -5.78
CA ARG A 157 1.35 1.38 -5.03
C ARG A 157 2.38 0.77 -5.96
N LEU A 158 3.49 1.47 -6.14
CA LEU A 158 4.56 1.10 -7.06
C LEU A 158 5.55 0.14 -6.38
N PRO A 159 6.02 -0.90 -7.07
CA PRO A 159 7.15 -1.71 -6.61
C PRO A 159 8.43 -0.87 -6.59
N LEU A 160 9.30 -1.08 -5.59
CA LEU A 160 10.45 -0.20 -5.36
C LEU A 160 11.39 -0.13 -6.57
N TYR A 161 11.70 -1.27 -7.17
CA TYR A 161 12.73 -1.35 -8.21
C TYR A 161 12.25 -0.78 -9.56
N ASP A 162 10.98 -0.97 -9.90
CA ASP A 162 10.42 -0.56 -11.18
C ASP A 162 9.79 0.83 -11.15
N ALA A 163 9.57 1.39 -9.94
CA ALA A 163 8.78 2.61 -9.74
C ALA A 163 9.19 3.78 -10.62
N TYR A 164 10.50 4.00 -10.81
CA TYR A 164 10.99 5.11 -11.62
C TYR A 164 10.59 4.99 -13.09
N GLU A 165 10.65 3.78 -13.64
CA GLU A 165 10.36 3.53 -15.05
C GLU A 165 8.86 3.53 -15.34
N ILE A 166 8.04 3.00 -14.42
CA ILE A 166 6.59 2.84 -14.64
C ILE A 166 5.74 4.02 -14.18
N ALA A 167 6.25 4.93 -13.33
CA ALA A 167 5.46 5.98 -12.69
C ALA A 167 4.71 6.88 -13.68
N THR A 168 5.35 7.26 -14.79
CA THR A 168 4.73 8.12 -15.81
C THR A 168 3.56 7.39 -16.47
N SER A 169 3.75 6.15 -16.92
CA SER A 169 2.70 5.36 -17.57
C SER A 169 1.51 5.10 -16.64
N VAL A 170 1.77 4.85 -15.35
CA VAL A 170 0.73 4.70 -14.32
C VAL A 170 -0.03 6.01 -14.09
N ALA A 171 0.69 7.14 -14.05
CA ALA A 171 0.09 8.46 -13.89
C ALA A 171 -0.81 8.84 -15.09
N ASP A 172 -0.34 8.55 -16.30
CA ASP A 172 -1.07 8.83 -17.56
C ASP A 172 -2.28 7.90 -17.72
N ALA A 173 -2.22 6.68 -17.18
CA ALA A 173 -3.36 5.75 -17.09
C ALA A 173 -4.43 6.17 -16.07
N GLY A 174 -4.25 7.30 -15.37
CA GLY A 174 -5.28 7.93 -14.55
C GLY A 174 -5.18 7.66 -13.04
N ALA A 175 -4.04 7.18 -12.53
CA ALA A 175 -3.84 7.04 -11.09
C ALA A 175 -4.13 8.37 -10.36
N GLY A 176 -4.94 8.33 -9.30
CA GLY A 176 -5.28 9.48 -8.48
C GLY A 176 -4.13 9.93 -7.58
N ALA A 177 -3.29 9.00 -7.12
CA ALA A 177 -2.05 9.22 -6.39
C ALA A 177 -1.10 8.03 -6.55
N LEU A 178 0.19 8.21 -6.24
CA LEU A 178 1.19 7.15 -6.26
C LEU A 178 1.75 6.92 -4.85
N VAL A 179 1.82 5.66 -4.41
CA VAL A 179 2.55 5.27 -3.20
C VAL A 179 3.97 4.83 -3.58
N VAL A 180 4.96 5.49 -3.02
CA VAL A 180 6.39 5.24 -3.27
C VAL A 180 7.08 4.91 -1.94
N ALA A 181 7.35 3.63 -1.71
CA ALA A 181 7.11 2.49 -2.54
C ALA A 181 6.62 1.27 -1.72
N ALA A 182 6.30 0.18 -2.42
CA ALA A 182 6.12 -1.11 -1.77
C ALA A 182 7.43 -1.58 -1.12
N PRO A 183 7.39 -2.39 -0.05
CA PRO A 183 8.58 -2.98 0.54
C PRO A 183 9.37 -3.78 -0.51
N PRO A 184 10.70 -3.58 -0.61
CA PRO A 184 11.51 -4.28 -1.61
C PRO A 184 11.47 -5.79 -1.39
N ARG A 185 11.56 -6.57 -2.46
CA ARG A 185 11.75 -8.01 -2.36
C ARG A 185 13.22 -8.36 -2.25
N GLY A 186 13.48 -9.41 -1.50
CA GLY A 186 14.81 -9.96 -1.35
C GLY A 186 14.78 -11.44 -1.02
N VAL A 187 15.97 -12.03 -0.88
CA VAL A 187 16.17 -13.42 -0.49
C VAL A 187 17.05 -13.45 0.75
N ALA A 188 16.64 -14.21 1.76
CA ALA A 188 17.42 -14.41 2.97
C ALA A 188 17.46 -15.89 3.35
N ARG A 189 18.56 -16.30 4.02
CA ARG A 189 18.70 -17.65 4.55
C ARG A 189 18.03 -17.72 5.93
N GLU A 190 17.09 -18.63 6.09
CA GLU A 190 16.48 -18.91 7.38
C GLU A 190 17.51 -19.62 8.29
N PRO A 191 17.76 -19.09 9.51
CA PRO A 191 18.88 -19.56 10.35
C PRO A 191 18.79 -21.02 10.81
N VAL A 192 17.58 -21.55 11.02
CA VAL A 192 17.36 -22.90 11.58
C VAL A 192 17.41 -23.97 10.50
N SER A 193 16.62 -23.79 9.43
CA SER A 193 16.52 -24.77 8.34
C SER A 193 17.59 -24.62 7.26
N GLY A 194 18.26 -23.46 7.21
CA GLY A 194 19.20 -23.13 6.16
C GLY A 194 18.57 -22.85 4.78
N GLN A 195 17.25 -22.82 4.68
CA GLN A 195 16.54 -22.58 3.41
C GLN A 195 16.65 -21.12 2.97
N LEU A 196 16.72 -20.89 1.66
CA LEU A 196 16.56 -19.56 1.07
C LEU A 196 15.08 -19.25 0.95
N VAL A 197 14.67 -18.13 1.55
CA VAL A 197 13.28 -17.63 1.54
C VAL A 197 13.25 -16.31 0.78
N THR A 198 12.38 -16.22 -0.21
CA THR A 198 12.09 -14.96 -0.93
C THR A 198 10.90 -14.26 -0.27
N GLY A 199 11.00 -12.96 -0.03
CA GLY A 199 9.89 -12.20 0.60
C GLY A 199 10.10 -10.70 0.56
N GLN A 200 9.17 -9.95 1.13
CA GLN A 200 9.24 -8.50 1.29
C GLN A 200 10.11 -8.15 2.51
N ILE A 201 10.96 -7.15 2.37
CA ILE A 201 11.86 -6.67 3.42
C ILE A 201 11.25 -5.45 4.09
N TYR A 202 11.01 -5.57 5.39
CA TYR A 202 10.61 -4.47 6.27
C TYR A 202 11.80 -4.07 7.12
N SER A 203 12.36 -2.90 6.86
CA SER A 203 13.58 -2.42 7.52
C SER A 203 13.63 -0.90 7.53
N ARG A 204 14.20 -0.34 8.59
CA ARG A 204 14.49 1.10 8.64
C ARG A 204 15.46 1.55 7.55
N THR A 205 16.36 0.68 7.11
CA THR A 205 17.34 1.01 6.07
C THR A 205 16.71 1.34 4.72
N THR A 206 15.46 0.91 4.47
CA THR A 206 14.75 1.25 3.22
C THR A 206 14.35 2.73 3.14
N HIS A 207 14.33 3.47 4.27
CA HIS A 207 13.97 4.89 4.31
C HIS A 207 14.77 5.72 3.32
N ALA A 208 16.11 5.67 3.38
CA ALA A 208 16.96 6.47 2.50
C ALA A 208 16.77 6.12 1.01
N MET A 209 16.51 4.85 0.69
CA MET A 209 16.26 4.41 -0.69
C MET A 209 14.93 4.93 -1.22
N CYS A 210 13.87 4.79 -0.42
CA CYS A 210 12.53 5.25 -0.79
C CYS A 210 12.46 6.78 -0.86
N LEU A 211 13.08 7.50 0.09
CA LEU A 211 13.12 8.96 0.09
C LEU A 211 13.85 9.48 -1.17
N ARG A 212 14.99 8.87 -1.54
CA ARG A 212 15.68 9.20 -2.80
C ARG A 212 14.80 8.96 -4.02
N LEU A 213 14.05 7.86 -4.04
CA LEU A 213 13.13 7.56 -5.14
C LEU A 213 12.00 8.60 -5.21
N VAL A 214 11.40 8.97 -4.07
CA VAL A 214 10.40 10.03 -3.98
C VAL A 214 10.92 11.34 -4.56
N THR A 215 12.12 11.80 -4.15
CA THR A 215 12.68 13.07 -4.66
C THR A 215 12.86 13.07 -6.18
N ARG A 216 13.22 11.93 -6.76
CA ARG A 216 13.33 11.78 -8.22
C ARG A 216 11.98 11.76 -8.92
N LEU A 217 10.99 11.09 -8.33
CA LEU A 217 9.66 10.98 -8.93
C LEU A 217 8.88 12.28 -8.85
N LEU A 218 9.04 13.09 -7.80
CA LEU A 218 8.46 14.44 -7.71
C LEU A 218 8.89 15.36 -8.84
N GLN A 219 10.10 15.17 -9.37
CA GLN A 219 10.59 15.91 -10.54
C GLN A 219 10.03 15.36 -11.87
N ARG A 220 9.72 14.06 -11.92
CA ARG A 220 9.29 13.37 -13.14
C ARG A 220 7.77 13.39 -13.33
N VAL A 221 7.00 13.27 -12.25
CA VAL A 221 5.54 13.14 -12.27
C VAL A 221 4.93 14.30 -11.48
N GLN A 222 4.72 15.44 -12.16
CA GLN A 222 4.30 16.69 -11.50
C GLN A 222 2.79 16.78 -11.22
N ASN A 223 1.97 16.01 -11.92
CA ASN A 223 0.50 16.16 -11.90
C ASN A 223 -0.21 15.08 -11.05
N VAL A 224 0.53 14.28 -10.28
CA VAL A 224 -0.03 13.23 -9.43
C VAL A 224 0.56 13.34 -8.04
N PRO A 225 -0.26 13.43 -6.98
CA PRO A 225 0.22 13.40 -5.61
C PRO A 225 1.04 12.16 -5.32
N ILE A 226 2.14 12.32 -4.58
CA ILE A 226 2.98 11.21 -4.12
C ILE A 226 2.78 11.01 -2.62
N ILE A 227 2.56 9.77 -2.22
CA ILE A 227 2.48 9.30 -0.84
C ILE A 227 3.79 8.57 -0.54
N GLY A 228 4.53 9.01 0.48
CA GLY A 228 5.79 8.40 0.87
C GLY A 228 5.57 7.11 1.67
N ALA A 229 6.34 6.06 1.38
CA ALA A 229 6.30 4.82 2.14
C ALA A 229 7.68 4.14 2.18
N GLY A 230 7.94 3.44 3.27
CA GLY A 230 9.15 2.64 3.48
C GLY A 230 10.09 3.19 4.54
N GLY A 231 10.42 2.35 5.52
CA GLY A 231 11.38 2.61 6.58
C GLY A 231 11.04 3.72 7.57
N ILE A 232 9.79 4.12 7.68
CA ILE A 232 9.33 5.15 8.61
C ILE A 232 9.18 4.55 10.00
N HIS A 233 10.06 4.93 10.95
CA HIS A 233 10.07 4.48 12.33
C HIS A 233 9.88 5.59 13.35
N THR A 234 10.21 6.82 12.97
CA THR A 234 10.13 8.01 13.83
C THR A 234 9.30 9.10 13.19
N GLN A 235 8.90 10.08 13.98
CA GLN A 235 8.25 11.27 13.44
C GLN A 235 9.14 12.05 12.48
N GLN A 236 10.48 12.02 12.69
CA GLN A 236 11.41 12.68 11.79
C GLN A 236 11.42 11.98 10.44
N ASP A 237 11.47 10.64 10.40
CA ASP A 237 11.40 9.89 9.15
C ASP A 237 10.13 10.26 8.33
N ALA A 238 8.99 10.45 9.01
CA ALA A 238 7.76 10.90 8.35
C ALA A 238 7.86 12.35 7.84
N ARG A 239 8.49 13.24 8.62
CA ARG A 239 8.71 14.64 8.20
C ARG A 239 9.61 14.74 6.98
N ASP A 240 10.66 13.92 6.90
CA ASP A 240 11.58 13.91 5.78
C ASP A 240 10.83 13.67 4.44
N TYR A 241 9.83 12.80 4.42
CA TYR A 241 8.98 12.60 3.24
C TYR A 241 8.11 13.82 2.92
N ILE A 242 7.47 14.41 3.95
CA ILE A 242 6.61 15.60 3.76
C ILE A 242 7.44 16.80 3.29
N GLU A 243 8.61 17.00 3.88
CA GLU A 243 9.55 18.07 3.50
C GLU A 243 10.11 17.87 2.09
N ALA A 244 10.27 16.61 1.66
CA ALA A 244 10.62 16.29 0.27
C ALA A 244 9.51 16.62 -0.73
N GLY A 245 8.25 16.79 -0.27
CA GLY A 245 7.10 17.19 -1.10
C GLY A 245 6.00 16.15 -1.24
N THR A 246 6.01 15.06 -0.45
CA THR A 246 4.88 14.12 -0.44
C THR A 246 3.67 14.73 0.26
N VAL A 247 2.46 14.36 -0.18
CA VAL A 247 1.21 14.85 0.42
C VAL A 247 0.84 14.08 1.69
N ALA A 248 1.29 12.84 1.81
CA ALA A 248 1.03 11.97 2.96
C ALA A 248 2.13 10.91 3.08
N VAL A 249 2.09 10.13 4.16
CA VAL A 249 2.99 8.99 4.39
C VAL A 249 2.20 7.75 4.81
N GLN A 250 2.69 6.57 4.41
CA GLN A 250 2.22 5.28 4.88
C GLN A 250 3.26 4.64 5.80
N VAL A 251 2.87 4.36 7.04
CA VAL A 251 3.74 3.75 8.05
C VAL A 251 3.54 2.23 8.05
N ASP A 252 4.63 1.48 7.87
CA ASP A 252 4.61 0.02 7.79
C ASP A 252 5.63 -0.66 8.72
N SER A 253 6.90 -0.38 8.56
CA SER A 253 8.00 -1.16 9.14
C SER A 253 8.12 -1.05 10.66
N VAL A 254 7.64 0.04 11.27
CA VAL A 254 7.72 0.24 12.73
C VAL A 254 6.98 -0.82 13.53
N THR A 255 5.97 -1.46 12.95
CA THR A 255 5.20 -2.52 13.61
C THR A 255 5.91 -3.88 13.59
N TRP A 256 6.91 -4.06 12.71
CA TRP A 256 7.68 -5.29 12.55
C TRP A 256 9.02 -5.25 13.28
N VAL A 257 9.52 -4.05 13.56
CA VAL A 257 10.82 -3.83 14.19
C VAL A 257 10.58 -3.08 15.48
N LEU A 258 10.53 -3.81 16.60
CA LEU A 258 10.43 -3.20 17.92
C LEU A 258 11.66 -2.33 18.20
N PRO A 259 11.50 -1.15 18.79
CA PRO A 259 12.63 -0.39 19.28
C PRO A 259 13.34 -1.21 20.36
N ARG A 260 14.65 -1.35 20.23
CA ARG A 260 15.51 -1.95 21.26
C ARG A 260 15.68 -0.98 22.40
#